data_9e8548ca597f3d92f3102830ac1f1679
#
_entry.id   9e8548ca597f3d92f3102830ac1f1679
#
_cell.length_a   1.000
_cell.length_b   1.000
_cell.length_c   1.000
_cell.angle_alpha   90.00
_cell.angle_beta   90.00
_cell.angle_gamma   90.00
#
_symmetry.space_group_name_H-M   'P 1'
#
loop_
_entity.id
_entity.type
_entity.pdbx_description
1 polymer ?
#
loop_
_entity_poly.entity_id
_entity_poly.type
_entity_poly.pdbx_seq_one_letter_code
_entity_poly.pdbx_strand_id
1 'polypeptide(L)'
;MTRCLPFLFACGLLLAQDAAPDPQNLHERWDSYVQKTYSWKKIGVVAAETAFDQTFQLSKCGRPPYCFPHEIGGALTRRTARTTMELAAGALLNEDLRRRPSNLPGFRRRLSYALLHAPLAIGPDGEWRPAYSRFVGTVGAVVVSSAWNGRPLTAERISKGVGFTATSYFQDALWTEFEPDLKRMGHHFIQRLRGHH
;
A
#
# COMPACT_ATOMS: atom_id res chain seq x y z
N MET A 1 16.94 29.42 -23.29
CA MET A 1 15.63 29.46 -22.61
C MET A 1 15.43 28.20 -21.77
N THR A 2 16.11 28.08 -20.62
CA THR A 2 16.02 26.84 -19.78
C THR A 2 16.50 27.15 -18.36
N ARG A 3 15.73 27.90 -17.54
CA ARG A 3 16.10 28.17 -16.13
C ARG A 3 14.92 28.45 -15.20
N CYS A 4 13.76 27.78 -15.33
CA CYS A 4 12.61 28.01 -14.43
C CYS A 4 12.05 26.76 -13.75
N LEU A 5 12.70 25.57 -13.80
CA LEU A 5 12.13 24.35 -13.22
C LEU A 5 12.45 24.06 -11.74
N PRO A 6 13.49 24.60 -11.07
CA PRO A 6 13.74 24.24 -9.67
C PRO A 6 12.89 24.99 -8.64
N PHE A 7 12.17 26.06 -9.02
CA PHE A 7 11.45 26.88 -8.04
C PHE A 7 10.06 26.35 -7.64
N LEU A 8 9.47 25.46 -8.42
CA LEU A 8 8.16 24.89 -8.11
C LEU A 8 8.18 23.76 -7.05
N PHE A 9 9.36 23.18 -6.82
CA PHE A 9 9.50 22.12 -5.81
C PHE A 9 9.67 22.66 -4.38
N ALA A 10 10.18 23.88 -4.22
CA ALA A 10 10.46 24.48 -2.92
C ALA A 10 9.24 25.06 -2.21
N CYS A 11 8.20 25.43 -2.95
CA CYS A 11 7.00 26.06 -2.37
C CYS A 11 5.97 25.10 -1.78
N GLY A 12 6.09 23.79 -2.06
CA GLY A 12 5.18 22.74 -1.56
C GLY A 12 5.51 22.21 -0.16
N LEU A 13 6.72 22.48 0.34
CA LEU A 13 7.22 21.91 1.60
C LEU A 13 6.92 22.73 2.85
N LEU A 14 6.35 23.93 2.72
CA LEU A 14 6.21 24.86 3.83
C LEU A 14 4.85 24.84 4.56
N LEU A 15 3.93 23.92 4.22
CA LEU A 15 2.57 23.96 4.76
C LEU A 15 2.14 22.75 5.61
N ALA A 16 3.05 21.89 6.05
CA ALA A 16 2.68 20.77 6.92
C ALA A 16 3.65 20.63 8.09
N GLN A 17 3.75 21.66 8.93
CA GLN A 17 4.23 21.49 10.31
C GLN A 17 3.08 20.99 11.18
N ASP A 18 2.58 19.81 10.91
CA ASP A 18 1.87 19.04 11.91
C ASP A 18 2.89 18.58 12.96
N ALA A 19 2.53 18.73 14.24
CA ALA A 19 3.38 18.36 15.38
C ALA A 19 4.01 16.98 15.14
N ALA A 20 5.31 16.86 15.39
CA ALA A 20 6.05 15.62 15.23
C ALA A 20 5.29 14.47 15.90
N PRO A 21 4.89 13.44 15.17
CA PRO A 21 4.09 12.37 15.73
C PRO A 21 4.90 11.57 16.73
N ASP A 22 4.27 11.19 17.84
CA ASP A 22 4.87 10.25 18.78
C ASP A 22 5.42 9.02 18.06
N PRO A 23 6.67 8.62 18.37
CA PRO A 23 7.28 7.46 17.74
C PRO A 23 6.43 6.23 17.98
N GLN A 24 6.17 5.46 16.92
CA GLN A 24 5.40 4.22 17.02
C GLN A 24 6.06 3.23 17.98
N ASN A 25 5.32 2.83 19.00
CA ASN A 25 5.72 1.77 19.91
C ASN A 25 5.72 0.41 19.16
N LEU A 26 6.54 -0.55 19.57
CA LEU A 26 6.65 -1.85 18.92
C LEU A 26 5.31 -2.61 18.88
N HIS A 27 4.49 -2.46 19.90
CA HIS A 27 3.17 -3.07 19.99
C HIS A 27 2.22 -2.50 18.93
N GLU A 28 2.16 -1.19 18.76
CA GLU A 28 1.37 -0.54 17.71
C GLU A 28 1.82 -0.93 16.30
N ARG A 29 3.14 -1.10 16.11
CA ARG A 29 3.69 -1.59 14.83
C ARG A 29 3.23 -3.00 14.55
N TRP A 30 3.22 -3.86 15.58
CA TRP A 30 2.76 -5.24 15.48
C TRP A 30 1.26 -5.32 15.17
N ASP A 31 0.42 -4.57 15.87
CA ASP A 31 -1.01 -4.51 15.62
C ASP A 31 -1.32 -4.02 14.20
N SER A 32 -0.63 -2.98 13.75
CA SER A 32 -0.74 -2.49 12.37
C SER A 32 -0.32 -3.54 11.35
N TYR A 33 0.74 -4.31 11.64
CA TYR A 33 1.19 -5.41 10.80
C TYR A 33 0.14 -6.52 10.69
N VAL A 34 -0.41 -6.96 11.82
CA VAL A 34 -1.44 -8.02 11.85
C VAL A 34 -2.69 -7.57 11.08
N GLN A 35 -3.16 -6.35 11.31
CA GLN A 35 -4.31 -5.80 10.61
C GLN A 35 -4.08 -5.64 9.11
N LYS A 36 -2.90 -5.18 8.70
CA LYS A 36 -2.51 -5.03 7.30
C LYS A 36 -2.42 -6.37 6.57
N THR A 37 -1.93 -7.40 7.26
CA THR A 37 -1.58 -8.69 6.63
C THR A 37 -2.73 -9.67 6.67
N TYR A 38 -3.37 -9.82 7.82
CA TYR A 38 -4.30 -10.91 8.12
C TYR A 38 -5.75 -10.48 8.34
N SER A 39 -6.12 -9.23 8.03
CA SER A 39 -7.53 -8.85 8.14
C SER A 39 -8.40 -9.63 7.14
N TRP A 40 -9.58 -10.08 7.57
CA TRP A 40 -10.52 -10.79 6.70
C TRP A 40 -10.86 -10.05 5.41
N LYS A 41 -10.92 -8.71 5.47
CA LYS A 41 -11.14 -7.87 4.29
C LYS A 41 -10.02 -8.06 3.26
N LYS A 42 -8.78 -8.11 3.72
CA LYS A 42 -7.61 -8.25 2.84
C LYS A 42 -7.46 -9.67 2.29
N ILE A 43 -7.79 -10.68 3.08
CA ILE A 43 -7.85 -12.08 2.62
C ILE A 43 -8.94 -12.21 1.56
N GLY A 44 -10.12 -11.63 1.80
CA GLY A 44 -11.22 -11.61 0.83
C GLY A 44 -10.85 -10.91 -0.48
N VAL A 45 -10.11 -9.79 -0.44
CA VAL A 45 -9.61 -9.10 -1.64
C VAL A 45 -8.66 -10.00 -2.41
N VAL A 46 -7.68 -10.64 -1.75
CA VAL A 46 -6.75 -11.56 -2.42
C VAL A 46 -7.48 -12.73 -3.08
N ALA A 47 -8.48 -13.30 -2.39
CA ALA A 47 -9.28 -14.37 -2.96
C ALA A 47 -10.11 -13.90 -4.17
N ALA A 48 -10.70 -12.71 -4.10
CA ALA A 48 -11.45 -12.12 -5.20
C ALA A 48 -10.56 -11.78 -6.40
N GLU A 49 -9.39 -11.19 -6.19
CA GLU A 49 -8.40 -10.91 -7.23
C GLU A 49 -7.97 -12.21 -7.91
N THR A 50 -7.64 -13.24 -7.15
CA THR A 50 -7.22 -14.55 -7.68
C THR A 50 -8.35 -15.21 -8.49
N ALA A 51 -9.59 -15.14 -7.99
CA ALA A 51 -10.75 -15.66 -8.71
C ALA A 51 -11.02 -14.90 -10.01
N PHE A 52 -10.86 -13.57 -10.00
CA PHE A 52 -10.98 -12.73 -11.18
C PHE A 52 -9.91 -13.10 -12.22
N ASP A 53 -8.64 -13.18 -11.81
CA ASP A 53 -7.53 -13.53 -12.69
C ASP A 53 -7.72 -14.90 -13.35
N GLN A 54 -8.27 -15.85 -12.62
CA GLN A 54 -8.60 -17.18 -13.18
C GLN A 54 -9.77 -17.13 -14.15
N THR A 55 -10.82 -16.37 -13.83
CA THR A 55 -12.01 -16.26 -14.69
C THR A 55 -11.67 -15.65 -16.06
N PHE A 56 -10.79 -14.65 -16.07
CA PHE A 56 -10.35 -13.97 -17.29
C PHE A 56 -9.08 -14.58 -17.92
N GLN A 57 -8.65 -15.76 -17.45
CA GLN A 57 -7.46 -16.47 -17.93
C GLN A 57 -6.17 -15.63 -17.91
N LEU A 58 -6.10 -14.66 -17.00
CA LEU A 58 -4.89 -13.86 -16.78
C LEU A 58 -3.82 -14.65 -16.01
N SER A 59 -4.22 -15.71 -15.34
CA SER A 59 -3.37 -16.62 -14.59
C SER A 59 -2.63 -17.56 -15.54
N LYS A 60 -1.34 -17.76 -15.26
CA LYS A 60 -0.47 -18.69 -16.03
C LYS A 60 -0.53 -20.14 -15.53
N CYS A 61 -1.31 -20.38 -14.52
CA CYS A 61 -1.51 -21.71 -13.98
C CYS A 61 -2.59 -22.44 -14.80
N GLY A 62 -2.43 -23.71 -15.07
CA GLY A 62 -3.36 -24.50 -15.87
C GLY A 62 -4.81 -24.53 -15.33
N ARG A 63 -5.58 -25.54 -15.68
CA ARG A 63 -7.01 -25.59 -15.39
C ARG A 63 -7.37 -25.62 -13.89
N PRO A 64 -8.43 -24.88 -13.46
CA PRO A 64 -9.05 -25.07 -12.13
C PRO A 64 -9.45 -26.54 -11.92
N PRO A 65 -9.48 -27.09 -10.64
CA PRO A 65 -9.43 -26.35 -9.36
C PRO A 65 -8.03 -26.29 -8.73
N TYR A 66 -7.03 -27.00 -9.23
CA TYR A 66 -5.74 -27.15 -8.55
C TYR A 66 -4.89 -25.89 -8.48
N CYS A 67 -5.11 -24.98 -9.40
CA CYS A 67 -4.36 -23.73 -9.46
C CYS A 67 -4.77 -22.69 -8.42
N PHE A 68 -6.02 -22.65 -8.05
CA PHE A 68 -6.56 -21.62 -7.14
C PHE A 68 -5.87 -21.63 -5.77
N PRO A 69 -5.73 -22.77 -5.06
CA PRO A 69 -5.01 -22.79 -3.78
C PRO A 69 -3.53 -22.39 -3.91
N HIS A 70 -2.87 -22.80 -4.97
CA HIS A 70 -1.45 -22.44 -5.20
C HIS A 70 -1.29 -20.93 -5.43
N GLU A 71 -2.16 -20.31 -6.20
CA GLU A 71 -2.12 -18.87 -6.49
C GLU A 71 -2.47 -18.04 -5.27
N ILE A 72 -3.52 -18.41 -4.51
CA ILE A 72 -3.84 -17.77 -3.24
C ILE A 72 -2.66 -17.91 -2.27
N GLY A 73 -2.10 -19.12 -2.13
CA GLY A 73 -0.95 -19.37 -1.27
C GLY A 73 0.25 -18.50 -1.67
N GLY A 74 0.54 -18.41 -2.95
CA GLY A 74 1.60 -17.55 -3.48
C GLY A 74 1.35 -16.05 -3.26
N ALA A 75 0.10 -15.60 -3.41
CA ALA A 75 -0.28 -14.22 -3.17
C ALA A 75 -0.19 -13.85 -1.67
N LEU A 76 -0.68 -14.72 -0.79
CA LEU A 76 -0.58 -14.54 0.66
C LEU A 76 0.88 -14.57 1.14
N THR A 77 1.68 -15.52 0.66
CA THR A 77 3.12 -15.62 1.00
C THR A 77 3.87 -14.37 0.58
N ARG A 78 3.65 -13.88 -0.64
CA ARG A 78 4.25 -12.64 -1.14
C ARG A 78 3.83 -11.43 -0.30
N ARG A 79 2.56 -11.34 0.09
CA ARG A 79 2.04 -10.28 0.93
C ARG A 79 2.66 -10.32 2.32
N THR A 80 2.68 -11.49 2.95
CA THR A 80 3.29 -11.69 4.28
C THR A 80 4.78 -11.32 4.25
N ALA A 81 5.54 -11.82 3.27
CA ALA A 81 6.95 -11.48 3.11
C ALA A 81 7.16 -9.96 2.98
N ARG A 82 6.35 -9.29 2.14
CA ARG A 82 6.41 -7.84 1.97
C ARG A 82 6.20 -7.11 3.28
N THR A 83 5.09 -7.39 3.97
CA THR A 83 4.73 -6.68 5.19
C THR A 83 5.66 -6.99 6.36
N THR A 84 6.19 -8.21 6.44
CA THR A 84 7.19 -8.59 7.46
C THR A 84 8.51 -7.84 7.25
N MET A 85 9.00 -7.78 6.02
CA MET A 85 10.23 -7.03 5.71
C MET A 85 10.04 -5.52 5.85
N GLU A 86 8.86 -4.99 5.48
CA GLU A 86 8.49 -3.59 5.71
C GLU A 86 8.48 -3.26 7.21
N LEU A 87 7.90 -4.13 8.04
CA LEU A 87 7.90 -3.98 9.50
C LEU A 87 9.31 -4.00 10.07
N ALA A 88 10.12 -5.02 9.70
CA ALA A 88 11.48 -5.16 10.21
C ALA A 88 12.35 -3.96 9.81
N ALA A 89 12.33 -3.56 8.55
CA ALA A 89 13.08 -2.41 8.08
C ALA A 89 12.58 -1.10 8.70
N GLY A 90 11.26 -0.92 8.82
CA GLY A 90 10.68 0.25 9.47
C GLY A 90 11.03 0.34 10.96
N ALA A 91 11.12 -0.79 11.66
CA ALA A 91 11.58 -0.82 13.05
C ALA A 91 13.06 -0.45 13.17
N LEU A 92 13.92 -0.97 12.29
CA LEU A 92 15.35 -0.67 12.27
C LEU A 92 15.65 0.79 11.93
N LEU A 93 14.89 1.36 10.99
CA LEU A 93 15.06 2.73 10.53
C LEU A 93 14.25 3.75 11.33
N ASN A 94 13.49 3.30 12.33
CA ASN A 94 12.53 4.11 13.11
C ASN A 94 11.57 4.92 12.22
N GLU A 95 11.15 4.35 11.07
CA GLU A 95 10.17 4.96 10.19
C GLU A 95 8.75 4.77 10.73
N ASP A 96 7.92 5.82 10.71
CA ASP A 96 6.47 5.69 10.97
C ASP A 96 5.77 5.20 9.70
N LEU A 97 5.28 3.97 9.74
CA LEU A 97 4.60 3.31 8.64
C LEU A 97 3.10 3.63 8.56
N ARG A 98 2.57 4.39 9.51
CA ARG A 98 1.16 4.78 9.54
C ARG A 98 0.87 5.70 8.35
N ARG A 99 -0.25 5.45 7.71
CA ARG A 99 -0.80 6.37 6.73
C ARG A 99 -1.84 7.24 7.42
N ARG A 100 -1.68 8.54 7.28
CA ARG A 100 -2.60 9.52 7.85
C ARG A 100 -3.40 10.16 6.73
N PRO A 101 -4.75 10.18 6.82
CA PRO A 101 -5.56 10.93 5.89
C PRO A 101 -5.23 12.42 6.03
N SER A 102 -5.24 13.14 4.92
CA SER A 102 -5.11 14.58 4.95
C SER A 102 -6.44 15.18 5.44
N ASN A 103 -6.37 16.21 6.28
CA ASN A 103 -7.57 16.98 6.65
C ASN A 103 -7.81 18.14 5.67
N LEU A 104 -7.29 18.04 4.43
CA LEU A 104 -7.35 19.10 3.45
C LEU A 104 -8.75 19.20 2.81
N PRO A 105 -9.28 20.40 2.58
CA PRO A 105 -10.53 20.57 1.87
C PRO A 105 -10.33 20.39 0.36
N GLY A 106 -11.27 19.70 -0.28
CA GLY A 106 -11.36 19.56 -1.72
C GLY A 106 -10.60 18.36 -2.30
N PHE A 107 -11.27 17.69 -3.25
CA PHE A 107 -10.82 16.44 -3.86
C PHE A 107 -9.40 16.53 -4.47
N ARG A 108 -9.11 17.57 -5.23
CA ARG A 108 -7.81 17.72 -5.92
C ARG A 108 -6.63 17.83 -4.95
N ARG A 109 -6.79 18.58 -3.85
CA ARG A 109 -5.74 18.76 -2.84
C ARG A 109 -5.47 17.44 -2.11
N ARG A 110 -6.54 16.74 -1.73
CA ARG A 110 -6.44 15.42 -1.09
C ARG A 110 -5.80 14.39 -2.01
N LEU A 111 -6.18 14.37 -3.29
CA LEU A 111 -5.59 13.50 -4.29
C LEU A 111 -4.08 13.76 -4.45
N SER A 112 -3.69 15.03 -4.60
CA SER A 112 -2.27 15.40 -4.70
C SER A 112 -1.50 15.01 -3.44
N TYR A 113 -2.05 15.24 -2.26
CA TYR A 113 -1.46 14.83 -0.99
C TYR A 113 -1.24 13.32 -0.95
N ALA A 114 -2.26 12.51 -1.22
CA ALA A 114 -2.17 11.06 -1.21
C ALA A 114 -1.11 10.53 -2.17
N LEU A 115 -1.03 11.08 -3.38
CA LEU A 115 -0.05 10.66 -4.39
C LEU A 115 1.38 11.07 -4.02
N LEU A 116 1.59 12.30 -3.55
CA LEU A 116 2.92 12.79 -3.19
C LEU A 116 3.47 12.08 -1.95
N HIS A 117 2.62 11.77 -0.97
CA HIS A 117 3.05 11.12 0.28
C HIS A 117 3.02 9.58 0.22
N ALA A 118 2.52 8.99 -0.88
CA ALA A 118 2.52 7.53 -1.04
C ALA A 118 3.92 6.90 -0.92
N PRO A 119 5.00 7.46 -1.53
CA PRO A 119 6.35 6.91 -1.41
C PRO A 119 7.11 7.40 -0.18
N LEU A 120 6.51 8.25 0.66
CA LEU A 120 7.17 8.87 1.81
C LEU A 120 6.73 8.20 3.12
N ALA A 121 7.60 8.28 4.13
CA ALA A 121 7.34 7.94 5.52
C ALA A 121 7.89 9.05 6.41
N ILE A 122 7.43 9.09 7.65
CA ILE A 122 7.94 10.03 8.65
C ILE A 122 9.12 9.36 9.35
N GLY A 123 10.27 10.04 9.35
CA GLY A 123 11.47 9.59 10.01
C GLY A 123 11.45 9.85 11.53
N PRO A 124 12.52 9.41 12.25
CA PRO A 124 12.65 9.60 13.70
C PRO A 124 12.74 11.07 14.13
N ASP A 125 13.10 11.95 13.21
CA ASP A 125 13.15 13.41 13.36
C ASP A 125 11.81 14.11 13.10
N GLY A 126 10.76 13.35 12.73
CA GLY A 126 9.46 13.89 12.37
C GLY A 126 9.37 14.42 10.93
N GLU A 127 10.45 14.35 10.16
CA GLU A 127 10.48 14.84 8.78
C GLU A 127 10.05 13.77 7.77
N TRP A 128 9.47 14.24 6.66
CA TRP A 128 9.13 13.38 5.54
C TRP A 128 10.38 12.99 4.75
N ARG A 129 10.57 11.68 4.60
CA ARG A 129 11.69 11.10 3.85
C ARG A 129 11.21 9.92 3.00
N PRO A 130 11.98 9.47 2.00
CA PRO A 130 11.65 8.26 1.26
C PRO A 130 11.44 7.07 2.20
N ALA A 131 10.33 6.33 2.01
CA ALA A 131 9.99 5.17 2.83
C ALA A 131 10.87 3.97 2.46
N TYR A 132 12.09 3.91 2.98
CA TYR A 132 13.06 2.85 2.67
C TYR A 132 12.53 1.47 3.06
N SER A 133 11.80 1.36 4.15
CA SER A 133 11.15 0.12 4.58
C SER A 133 10.21 -0.45 3.51
N ARG A 134 9.49 0.41 2.79
CA ARG A 134 8.60 -0.01 1.69
C ARG A 134 9.39 -0.56 0.51
N PHE A 135 10.54 0.02 0.20
CA PHE A 135 11.43 -0.51 -0.85
C PHE A 135 11.99 -1.87 -0.46
N VAL A 136 12.46 -2.03 0.79
CA VAL A 136 12.93 -3.32 1.32
C VAL A 136 11.82 -4.37 1.28
N GLY A 137 10.61 -4.02 1.73
CA GLY A 137 9.45 -4.91 1.66
C GLY A 137 9.12 -5.33 0.23
N THR A 138 9.22 -4.41 -0.72
CA THR A 138 8.99 -4.68 -2.15
C THR A 138 9.99 -5.66 -2.71
N VAL A 139 11.28 -5.41 -2.51
CA VAL A 139 12.35 -6.31 -2.99
C VAL A 139 12.20 -7.69 -2.37
N GLY A 140 11.94 -7.74 -1.06
CA GLY A 140 11.69 -9.00 -0.36
C GLY A 140 10.51 -9.80 -0.91
N ALA A 141 9.40 -9.13 -1.22
CA ALA A 141 8.26 -9.78 -1.85
C ALA A 141 8.59 -10.38 -3.22
N VAL A 142 9.42 -9.69 -4.01
CA VAL A 142 9.86 -10.18 -5.33
C VAL A 142 10.76 -11.40 -5.17
N VAL A 143 11.71 -11.37 -4.23
CA VAL A 143 12.62 -12.50 -3.94
C VAL A 143 11.80 -13.73 -3.54
N VAL A 144 10.91 -13.59 -2.55
CA VAL A 144 10.08 -14.71 -2.07
C VAL A 144 9.14 -15.20 -3.17
N SER A 145 8.54 -14.33 -3.95
CA SER A 145 7.69 -14.72 -5.08
C SER A 145 8.46 -15.45 -6.18
N SER A 146 9.70 -15.07 -6.42
CA SER A 146 10.57 -15.77 -7.40
C SER A 146 10.94 -17.16 -6.91
N ALA A 147 11.30 -17.31 -5.64
CA ALA A 147 11.59 -18.59 -5.00
C ALA A 147 10.36 -19.51 -4.99
N TRP A 148 9.19 -18.99 -4.62
CA TRP A 148 7.93 -19.75 -4.63
C TRP A 148 7.58 -20.33 -5.99
N ASN A 149 7.82 -19.57 -7.04
CA ASN A 149 7.51 -19.99 -8.40
C ASN A 149 8.68 -20.70 -9.10
N GLY A 150 9.78 -21.01 -8.41
CA GLY A 150 10.97 -21.64 -8.98
C GLY A 150 11.60 -20.83 -10.13
N ARG A 151 11.50 -19.51 -10.10
CA ARG A 151 11.94 -18.66 -11.19
C ARG A 151 13.21 -17.89 -10.83
N PRO A 152 14.17 -17.74 -11.77
CA PRO A 152 15.41 -17.01 -11.49
C PRO A 152 15.12 -15.52 -11.21
N LEU A 153 15.88 -14.96 -10.29
CA LEU A 153 15.85 -13.53 -9.98
C LEU A 153 16.58 -12.77 -11.09
N THR A 154 15.83 -12.00 -11.87
CA THR A 154 16.39 -11.15 -12.93
C THR A 154 16.10 -9.69 -12.63
N ALA A 155 16.95 -8.77 -13.13
CA ALA A 155 16.75 -7.33 -12.97
C ALA A 155 15.38 -6.87 -13.55
N GLU A 156 14.94 -7.46 -14.65
CA GLU A 156 13.64 -7.21 -15.26
C GLU A 156 12.48 -7.58 -14.31
N ARG A 157 12.60 -8.70 -13.59
CA ARG A 157 11.56 -9.09 -12.61
C ARG A 157 11.54 -8.20 -11.39
N ILE A 158 12.72 -7.81 -10.92
CA ILE A 158 12.82 -6.87 -9.81
C ILE A 158 12.16 -5.55 -10.21
N SER A 159 12.48 -5.00 -11.39
CA SER A 159 11.89 -3.72 -11.84
C SER A 159 10.38 -3.81 -12.05
N LYS A 160 9.87 -4.89 -12.67
CA LYS A 160 8.42 -5.12 -12.80
C LYS A 160 7.73 -5.28 -11.44
N GLY A 161 8.35 -6.01 -10.52
CA GLY A 161 7.83 -6.21 -9.17
C GLY A 161 7.81 -4.90 -8.38
N VAL A 162 8.84 -4.09 -8.48
CA VAL A 162 8.91 -2.75 -7.88
C VAL A 162 7.81 -1.86 -8.46
N GLY A 163 7.64 -1.82 -9.79
CA GLY A 163 6.59 -1.04 -10.44
C GLY A 163 5.18 -1.44 -9.98
N PHE A 164 4.90 -2.74 -9.97
CA PHE A 164 3.61 -3.25 -9.49
C PHE A 164 3.36 -2.92 -8.01
N THR A 165 4.39 -3.06 -7.17
CA THR A 165 4.27 -2.76 -5.75
C THR A 165 4.11 -1.25 -5.51
N ALA A 166 4.79 -0.41 -6.27
CA ALA A 166 4.58 1.03 -6.23
C ALA A 166 3.11 1.39 -6.50
N THR A 167 2.50 0.79 -7.53
CA THR A 167 1.08 0.98 -7.83
C THR A 167 0.20 0.62 -6.63
N SER A 168 0.50 -0.48 -5.93
CA SER A 168 -0.27 -0.86 -4.74
C SER A 168 -0.13 0.13 -3.58
N TYR A 169 1.02 0.79 -3.42
CA TYR A 169 1.18 1.85 -2.42
C TYR A 169 0.34 3.09 -2.74
N PHE A 170 0.25 3.46 -4.02
CA PHE A 170 -0.64 4.54 -4.45
C PHE A 170 -2.11 4.19 -4.22
N GLN A 171 -2.52 2.98 -4.54
CA GLN A 171 -3.88 2.50 -4.27
C GLN A 171 -4.21 2.54 -2.77
N ASP A 172 -3.30 2.05 -1.92
CA ASP A 172 -3.47 2.09 -0.48
C ASP A 172 -3.53 3.54 0.06
N ALA A 173 -2.77 4.47 -0.52
CA ALA A 173 -2.80 5.88 -0.14
C ALA A 173 -4.14 6.53 -0.50
N LEU A 174 -4.62 6.29 -1.72
CA LEU A 174 -5.93 6.75 -2.18
C LEU A 174 -7.06 6.16 -1.33
N TRP A 175 -6.98 4.86 -1.03
CA TRP A 175 -7.98 4.21 -0.20
C TRP A 175 -8.04 4.84 1.19
N THR A 176 -6.90 5.02 1.86
CA THR A 176 -6.84 5.65 3.19
C THR A 176 -7.43 7.04 3.19
N GLU A 177 -7.17 7.82 2.14
CA GLU A 177 -7.65 9.20 2.01
C GLU A 177 -9.17 9.29 1.78
N PHE A 178 -9.72 8.38 0.97
CA PHE A 178 -11.12 8.46 0.53
C PHE A 178 -12.07 7.45 1.20
N GLU A 179 -11.57 6.50 1.98
CA GLU A 179 -12.39 5.53 2.70
C GLU A 179 -13.49 6.17 3.57
N PRO A 180 -13.23 7.27 4.32
CA PRO A 180 -14.27 7.91 5.12
C PRO A 180 -15.44 8.44 4.27
N ASP A 181 -15.14 8.99 3.09
CA ASP A 181 -16.17 9.53 2.19
C ASP A 181 -16.99 8.42 1.54
N LEU A 182 -16.32 7.33 1.14
CA LEU A 182 -16.99 6.15 0.60
C LEU A 182 -17.93 5.50 1.62
N LYS A 183 -17.50 5.42 2.87
CA LYS A 183 -18.36 4.93 3.96
C LYS A 183 -19.58 5.81 4.17
N ARG A 184 -19.40 7.14 4.17
CA ARG A 184 -20.53 8.10 4.30
C ARG A 184 -21.52 7.95 3.14
N MET A 185 -21.03 7.89 1.91
CA MET A 185 -21.90 7.67 0.73
C MET A 185 -22.65 6.34 0.80
N GLY A 186 -21.99 5.27 1.19
CA GLY A 186 -22.61 3.95 1.37
C GLY A 186 -23.71 3.99 2.42
N HIS A 187 -23.48 4.63 3.57
CA HIS A 187 -24.50 4.81 4.61
C HIS A 187 -25.72 5.59 4.11
N HIS A 188 -25.52 6.70 3.42
CA HIS A 188 -26.61 7.47 2.84
C HIS A 188 -27.42 6.69 1.80
N PHE A 189 -26.74 5.90 0.99
CA PHE A 189 -27.40 5.06 -0.01
C PHE A 189 -28.27 3.98 0.64
N ILE A 190 -27.75 3.28 1.65
CA ILE A 190 -28.49 2.26 2.39
C ILE A 190 -29.68 2.88 3.12
N GLN A 191 -29.54 4.05 3.72
CA GLN A 191 -30.65 4.75 4.39
C GLN A 191 -31.77 5.13 3.40
N ARG A 192 -31.42 5.59 2.20
CA ARG A 192 -32.41 5.87 1.15
C ARG A 192 -33.17 4.62 0.72
N LEU A 193 -32.49 3.49 0.57
CA LEU A 193 -33.16 2.22 0.22
C LEU A 193 -34.11 1.72 1.31
N ARG A 194 -33.76 1.95 2.58
CA ARG A 194 -34.62 1.55 3.73
C ARG A 194 -35.81 2.48 3.98
N GLY A 195 -35.71 3.73 3.57
CA GLY A 195 -36.78 4.72 3.75
C GLY A 195 -37.89 4.67 2.69
N HIS A 196 -37.79 3.77 1.71
CA HIS A 196 -38.81 3.54 0.66
C HIS A 196 -39.68 2.31 0.93
N HIS A 197 -39.64 1.75 2.14
CA HIS A 197 -40.56 0.76 2.67
C HIS A 197 -41.34 1.34 3.83
#